data_3e44e7850cc415cfe356134614dff590
#
_entry.id   3e44e7850cc415cfe356134614dff590
#
_cell.length_a   1.000
_cell.length_b   1.000
_cell.length_c   1.000
_cell.angle_alpha   90.00
_cell.angle_beta   90.00
_cell.angle_gamma   90.00
#
_symmetry.space_group_name_H-M   'P 1'
#
loop_
_entity.id
_entity.type
_entity.pdbx_description
1 polymer ?
#
loop_
_entity_poly.entity_id
_entity_poly.type
_entity_poly.pdbx_seq_one_letter_code
_entity_poly.pdbx_strand_id
1 'polypeptide(L)'
;MIGVRMLFGKRKQVVKRILIVEDEPLTAFDNENTLGDAGYEIVATVDDLDEALDALDREEVHLVLSDVRLRKQQTGIRLAQYAKQKGVPTLFATGHPYPAAAQIAVGCLMKPYTERQLCKAIECVDRLLQGEKLKPPKGLQLFVGVDEQG
;
A
#
# COMPACT_ATOMS: atom_id res chain seq x y z
N MET A 1 -8.67 -18.94 25.85
CA MET A 1 -8.84 -18.42 25.37
C MET A 1 -8.47 -17.81 25.16
N ILE A 2 -8.07 -18.09 25.28
CA ILE A 2 -7.91 -17.49 24.89
C ILE A 2 -7.83 -17.18 24.36
N GLY A 3 -7.69 -17.51 24.36
CA GLY A 3 -7.78 -17.14 23.69
C GLY A 3 -7.96 -17.30 23.02
N VAL A 4 -8.26 -17.80 23.04
CA VAL A 4 -8.82 -17.68 22.21
C VAL A 4 -8.98 -17.07 21.70
N ARG A 5 -8.73 -16.85 21.95
CA ARG A 5 -8.74 -16.21 21.43
C ARG A 5 -8.02 -15.90 21.10
N MET A 6 -7.42 -16.00 21.63
CA MET A 6 -6.77 -15.84 21.13
C MET A 6 -6.50 -16.66 20.50
N LEU A 7 -6.69 -17.57 20.57
CA LEU A 7 -6.72 -18.30 19.82
C LEU A 7 -7.24 -18.12 18.78
N PHE A 8 -7.99 -17.88 18.75
CA PHE A 8 -8.24 -17.37 17.79
C PHE A 8 -7.41 -16.38 17.62
N GLY A 9 -6.45 -16.48 17.75
CA GLY A 9 -5.54 -15.66 17.72
C GLY A 9 -5.57 -14.61 16.74
N LYS A 10 -5.13 -13.46 17.00
CA LYS A 10 -4.94 -12.50 15.97
C LYS A 10 -3.97 -13.03 14.99
N ARG A 11 -4.26 -12.81 13.71
CA ARG A 11 -3.30 -13.05 12.68
C ARG A 11 -2.08 -12.18 12.92
N LYS A 12 -0.91 -12.71 12.66
CA LYS A 12 0.31 -11.92 12.64
C LYS A 12 0.23 -10.95 11.49
N GLN A 13 0.59 -9.69 11.75
CA GLN A 13 0.65 -8.67 10.71
C GLN A 13 2.09 -8.35 10.38
N VAL A 14 2.38 -8.18 9.10
CA VAL A 14 3.70 -7.73 8.64
C VAL A 14 3.66 -6.28 8.16
N VAL A 15 2.48 -5.79 7.79
CA VAL A 15 2.30 -4.39 7.43
C VAL A 15 1.78 -3.65 8.65
N LYS A 16 2.62 -2.80 9.24
CA LYS A 16 2.25 -2.00 10.41
C LYS A 16 2.54 -0.53 10.19
N ARG A 17 3.55 -0.20 9.38
CA ARG A 17 3.99 1.17 9.17
C ARG A 17 3.84 1.52 7.70
N ILE A 18 3.08 2.56 7.43
CA ILE A 18 2.66 2.91 6.06
C ILE A 18 3.11 4.34 5.74
N LEU A 19 3.70 4.51 4.58
CA LEU A 19 3.99 5.81 4.00
C LEU A 19 2.91 6.10 2.97
N ILE A 20 2.21 7.23 3.15
CA ILE A 20 1.16 7.67 2.22
C ILE A 20 1.71 8.77 1.34
N VAL A 21 1.56 8.62 0.03
CA VAL A 21 2.03 9.60 -0.95
C VAL A 21 0.86 9.95 -1.86
N GLU A 22 0.31 11.13 -1.67
CA GLU A 22 -0.93 11.53 -2.33
C GLU A 22 -0.96 13.05 -2.42
N ASP A 23 -1.14 13.60 -3.63
CA ASP A 23 -1.11 15.05 -3.80
C ASP A 23 -2.49 15.69 -3.74
N GLU A 24 -3.55 14.90 -3.62
CA GLU A 24 -4.90 15.42 -3.45
C GLU A 24 -5.18 15.51 -1.94
N PRO A 25 -5.30 16.73 -1.38
CA PRO A 25 -5.29 16.90 0.07
C PRO A 25 -6.41 16.17 0.81
N LEU A 26 -7.62 16.13 0.23
CA LEU A 26 -8.72 15.46 0.92
C LEU A 26 -8.52 13.95 0.93
N THR A 27 -8.05 13.40 -0.18
CA THR A 27 -7.77 11.96 -0.25
C THR A 27 -6.65 11.60 0.73
N ALA A 28 -5.60 12.41 0.78
CA ALA A 28 -4.49 12.19 1.71
C ALA A 28 -4.97 12.18 3.15
N PHE A 29 -5.79 13.16 3.50
CA PHE A 29 -6.33 13.28 4.86
C PHE A 29 -7.22 12.09 5.21
N ASP A 30 -8.10 11.71 4.29
CA ASP A 30 -9.01 10.59 4.53
C ASP A 30 -8.23 9.29 4.69
N ASN A 31 -7.23 9.06 3.85
CA ASN A 31 -6.43 7.84 3.94
C ASN A 31 -5.69 7.77 5.27
N GLU A 32 -5.09 8.89 5.69
CA GLU A 32 -4.37 8.94 6.95
C GLU A 32 -5.29 8.60 8.12
N ASN A 33 -6.47 9.21 8.14
CA ASN A 33 -7.42 8.96 9.22
C ASN A 33 -7.94 7.53 9.20
N THR A 34 -8.32 7.04 8.02
CA THR A 34 -8.88 5.70 7.88
C THR A 34 -7.89 4.66 8.36
N LEU A 35 -6.65 4.74 7.90
CA LEU A 35 -5.65 3.75 8.24
C LEU A 35 -5.16 3.90 9.67
N GLY A 36 -5.05 5.13 10.16
CA GLY A 36 -4.70 5.36 11.56
C GLY A 36 -5.73 4.77 12.50
N ASP A 37 -7.02 4.98 12.19
CA ASP A 37 -8.11 4.44 13.00
C ASP A 37 -8.12 2.91 12.94
N ALA A 38 -7.65 2.34 11.86
CA ALA A 38 -7.59 0.88 11.72
C ALA A 38 -6.38 0.26 12.44
N GLY A 39 -5.53 1.09 13.04
CA GLY A 39 -4.42 0.61 13.86
C GLY A 39 -3.06 0.67 13.20
N TYR A 40 -2.96 1.18 11.98
CA TYR A 40 -1.67 1.31 11.32
C TYR A 40 -0.95 2.56 11.80
N GLU A 41 0.36 2.50 11.81
CA GLU A 41 1.16 3.69 12.06
C GLU A 41 1.48 4.36 10.73
N ILE A 42 1.10 5.62 10.58
CA ILE A 42 1.37 6.38 9.36
C ILE A 42 2.68 7.14 9.61
N VAL A 43 3.74 6.70 8.95
CA VAL A 43 5.05 7.29 9.21
C VAL A 43 5.16 8.69 8.64
N ALA A 44 4.45 8.94 7.54
CA ALA A 44 4.37 10.27 6.94
C ALA A 44 3.27 10.27 5.89
N THR A 45 2.69 11.43 5.66
CA THR A 45 1.76 11.65 4.55
C THR A 45 2.34 12.81 3.76
N VAL A 46 2.82 12.54 2.56
CA VAL A 46 3.55 13.52 1.76
C VAL A 46 2.94 13.63 0.37
N ASP A 47 3.29 14.69 -0.35
CA ASP A 47 2.67 14.95 -1.64
C ASP A 47 3.66 15.03 -2.80
N ASP A 48 4.94 14.80 -2.56
CA ASP A 48 5.89 14.81 -3.66
C ASP A 48 6.94 13.71 -3.51
N LEU A 49 7.67 13.50 -4.60
CA LEU A 49 8.63 12.41 -4.68
C LEU A 49 9.79 12.58 -3.71
N ASP A 50 10.34 13.79 -3.62
CA ASP A 50 11.54 13.99 -2.79
C ASP A 50 11.26 13.72 -1.32
N GLU A 51 10.10 14.19 -0.82
CA GLU A 51 9.73 13.91 0.56
C GLU A 51 9.48 12.42 0.79
N ALA A 52 8.91 11.76 -0.22
CA ALA A 52 8.65 10.32 -0.11
C ALA A 52 9.95 9.53 -0.07
N LEU A 53 10.91 9.88 -0.93
CA LEU A 53 12.22 9.22 -0.93
C LEU A 53 12.94 9.43 0.40
N ASP A 54 12.85 10.65 0.93
CA ASP A 54 13.46 10.97 2.21
C ASP A 54 12.85 10.13 3.33
N ALA A 55 11.53 9.98 3.33
CA ALA A 55 10.86 9.16 4.34
C ALA A 55 11.30 7.69 4.24
N LEU A 56 11.42 7.17 3.02
CA LEU A 56 11.90 5.79 2.84
C LEU A 56 13.32 5.60 3.37
N ASP A 57 14.15 6.63 3.28
CA ASP A 57 15.53 6.53 3.76
C ASP A 57 15.64 6.64 5.27
N ARG A 58 14.73 7.39 5.90
CA ARG A 58 14.84 7.69 7.33
C ARG A 58 13.99 6.81 8.22
N GLU A 59 12.88 6.29 7.69
CA GLU A 59 11.90 5.59 8.51
C GLU A 59 11.84 4.14 8.14
N GLU A 60 11.45 3.33 9.11
CA GLU A 60 11.09 1.95 8.80
C GLU A 60 9.69 1.99 8.17
N VAL A 61 9.59 1.51 6.92
CA VAL A 61 8.33 1.53 6.16
C VAL A 61 8.04 0.11 5.71
N HIS A 62 6.83 -0.36 5.97
CA HIS A 62 6.41 -1.70 5.57
C HIS A 62 5.63 -1.70 4.27
N LEU A 63 5.00 -0.57 3.93
CA LEU A 63 4.19 -0.46 2.73
C LEU A 63 4.11 1.00 2.30
N VAL A 64 4.25 1.24 1.01
CA VAL A 64 3.98 2.55 0.42
C VAL A 64 2.61 2.49 -0.23
N LEU A 65 1.74 3.44 0.13
CA LEU A 65 0.45 3.64 -0.54
C LEU A 65 0.59 4.92 -1.35
N SER A 66 0.57 4.81 -2.67
CA SER A 66 0.91 5.94 -3.52
C SER A 66 0.01 6.03 -4.74
N ASP A 67 -0.31 7.24 -5.16
CA ASP A 67 -0.86 7.43 -6.50
C ASP A 67 0.24 7.16 -7.51
N VAL A 68 -0.15 6.76 -8.72
CA VAL A 68 0.78 6.60 -9.84
C VAL A 68 1.27 7.98 -10.28
N ARG A 69 0.37 8.95 -10.31
CA ARG A 69 0.69 10.31 -10.74
C ARG A 69 0.70 11.23 -9.55
N LEU A 70 1.82 11.91 -9.35
CA LEU A 70 1.96 12.95 -8.33
C LEU A 70 2.24 14.24 -9.07
N ARG A 71 1.42 15.28 -8.79
CA ARG A 71 1.54 16.59 -9.43
C ARG A 71 1.56 16.49 -10.96
N LYS A 72 0.64 15.67 -11.48
CA LYS A 72 0.44 15.49 -12.92
C LYS A 72 1.64 14.87 -13.63
N GLN A 73 2.53 14.24 -12.88
CA GLN A 73 3.66 13.51 -13.42
C GLN A 73 3.59 12.07 -12.91
N GLN A 74 4.26 11.17 -13.59
CA GLN A 74 4.22 9.76 -13.19
C GLN A 74 5.33 9.44 -12.20
N THR A 75 5.50 10.29 -11.19
CA THR A 75 6.58 10.13 -10.22
C THR A 75 6.31 9.01 -9.23
N GLY A 76 5.05 8.58 -9.10
CA GLY A 76 4.75 7.40 -8.27
C GLY A 76 5.43 6.15 -8.80
N ILE A 77 5.68 6.09 -10.11
CA ILE A 77 6.38 4.96 -10.71
C ILE A 77 7.83 4.93 -10.22
N ARG A 78 8.50 6.08 -10.22
CA ARG A 78 9.88 6.17 -9.75
C ARG A 78 9.95 5.83 -8.26
N LEU A 79 8.97 6.29 -7.49
CA LEU A 79 8.91 5.99 -6.08
C LEU A 79 8.78 4.49 -5.85
N ALA A 80 7.89 3.83 -6.60
CA ALA A 80 7.69 2.39 -6.45
C ALA A 80 8.94 1.61 -6.82
N GLN A 81 9.66 2.05 -7.85
CA GLN A 81 10.92 1.43 -8.24
C GLN A 81 11.96 1.54 -7.12
N TYR A 82 12.06 2.72 -6.53
CA TYR A 82 13.00 2.95 -5.44
C TYR A 82 12.63 2.12 -4.21
N ALA A 83 11.33 2.11 -3.86
CA ALA A 83 10.85 1.33 -2.73
C ALA A 83 11.16 -0.15 -2.93
N LYS A 84 10.95 -0.65 -4.15
CA LYS A 84 11.23 -2.04 -4.45
C LYS A 84 12.69 -2.38 -4.24
N GLN A 85 13.61 -1.49 -4.62
CA GLN A 85 15.02 -1.70 -4.39
C GLN A 85 15.34 -1.81 -2.90
N LYS A 86 14.57 -1.15 -2.07
CA LYS A 86 14.75 -1.19 -0.62
C LYS A 86 13.98 -2.33 0.04
N GLY A 87 13.29 -3.13 -0.76
CA GLY A 87 12.51 -4.23 -0.22
C GLY A 87 11.17 -3.82 0.34
N VAL A 88 10.68 -2.62 0.01
CA VAL A 88 9.41 -2.12 0.50
C VAL A 88 8.37 -2.21 -0.63
N PRO A 89 7.27 -2.91 -0.40
CA PRO A 89 6.22 -3.02 -1.42
C PRO A 89 5.43 -1.74 -1.57
N THR A 90 4.89 -1.53 -2.76
CA THR A 90 4.01 -0.40 -3.06
C THR A 90 2.65 -0.91 -3.49
N LEU A 91 1.59 -0.33 -2.91
CA LEU A 91 0.23 -0.48 -3.40
C LEU A 91 -0.14 0.84 -4.06
N PHE A 92 -0.45 0.80 -5.34
CA PHE A 92 -0.93 2.01 -6.02
C PHE A 92 -2.41 2.22 -5.72
N ALA A 93 -2.81 3.47 -5.58
CA ALA A 93 -4.20 3.88 -5.49
C ALA A 93 -4.42 4.91 -6.57
N THR A 94 -5.12 4.54 -7.64
CA THR A 94 -5.18 5.39 -8.82
C THR A 94 -6.50 5.24 -9.55
N GLY A 95 -6.89 6.31 -10.24
CA GLY A 95 -8.05 6.27 -11.13
C GLY A 95 -7.70 5.77 -12.52
N HIS A 96 -6.42 5.61 -12.82
CA HIS A 96 -5.98 5.21 -14.15
C HIS A 96 -4.99 4.06 -14.04
N PRO A 97 -5.35 2.88 -14.53
CA PRO A 97 -4.45 1.73 -14.48
C PRO A 97 -3.15 2.03 -15.22
N TYR A 98 -2.06 1.53 -14.68
CA TYR A 98 -0.75 1.63 -15.30
C TYR A 98 -0.33 0.21 -15.69
N PRO A 99 -0.24 -0.10 -17.00
CA PRO A 99 -0.04 -1.49 -17.43
C PRO A 99 1.21 -2.16 -16.89
N ALA A 100 2.27 -1.41 -16.66
CA ALA A 100 3.52 -1.98 -16.15
C ALA A 100 3.58 -2.04 -14.63
N ALA A 101 2.49 -1.72 -13.93
CA ALA A 101 2.50 -1.67 -12.46
C ALA A 101 2.90 -3.00 -11.84
N ALA A 102 2.55 -4.11 -12.47
CA ALA A 102 2.83 -5.44 -11.93
C ALA A 102 4.32 -5.69 -11.75
N GLN A 103 5.17 -4.96 -12.44
CA GLN A 103 6.61 -5.14 -12.34
C GLN A 103 7.21 -4.42 -11.16
N ILE A 104 6.51 -3.45 -10.60
CA ILE A 104 7.07 -2.59 -9.56
C ILE A 104 6.20 -2.48 -8.31
N ALA A 105 4.96 -2.95 -8.36
CA ALA A 105 4.02 -2.82 -7.24
C ALA A 105 3.41 -4.17 -6.91
N VAL A 106 2.83 -4.28 -5.70
CA VAL A 106 2.16 -5.53 -5.30
C VAL A 106 0.69 -5.54 -5.70
N GLY A 107 0.14 -4.38 -6.02
CA GLY A 107 -1.25 -4.29 -6.43
C GLY A 107 -1.66 -2.88 -6.74
N CYS A 108 -2.92 -2.74 -7.11
CA CYS A 108 -3.50 -1.47 -7.49
C CYS A 108 -4.94 -1.41 -7.00
N LEU A 109 -5.26 -0.37 -6.23
CA LEU A 109 -6.61 -0.10 -5.74
C LEU A 109 -7.20 1.01 -6.59
N MET A 110 -8.36 0.74 -7.19
CA MET A 110 -8.98 1.69 -8.11
C MET A 110 -9.73 2.78 -7.36
N LYS A 111 -9.50 4.02 -7.75
CA LYS A 111 -10.27 5.17 -7.27
C LYS A 111 -11.56 5.29 -8.07
N PRO A 112 -12.65 5.72 -7.46
CA PRO A 112 -12.81 6.01 -6.04
C PRO A 112 -13.00 4.73 -5.23
N TYR A 113 -12.56 4.76 -3.98
CA TYR A 113 -12.73 3.62 -3.08
C TYR A 113 -13.29 4.11 -1.75
N THR A 114 -13.94 3.20 -1.04
CA THR A 114 -14.46 3.50 0.29
C THR A 114 -13.38 3.22 1.34
N GLU A 115 -13.62 3.70 2.57
CA GLU A 115 -12.75 3.37 3.69
C GLU A 115 -12.61 1.86 3.86
N ARG A 116 -13.73 1.16 3.72
CA ARG A 116 -13.74 -0.29 3.86
C ARG A 116 -12.88 -0.96 2.78
N GLN A 117 -12.98 -0.47 1.55
CA GLN A 117 -12.17 -1.01 0.47
C GLN A 117 -10.68 -0.76 0.71
N LEU A 118 -10.35 0.41 1.23
CA LEU A 118 -8.95 0.73 1.52
C LEU A 118 -8.40 -0.22 2.59
N CYS A 119 -9.12 -0.36 3.71
CA CYS A 119 -8.67 -1.23 4.78
C CYS A 119 -8.55 -2.67 4.30
N LYS A 120 -9.51 -3.13 3.51
CA LYS A 120 -9.47 -4.49 2.99
C LYS A 120 -8.29 -4.67 2.04
N ALA A 121 -7.97 -3.67 1.25
CA ALA A 121 -6.83 -3.75 0.34
C ALA A 121 -5.52 -3.91 1.11
N ILE A 122 -5.32 -3.14 2.18
CA ILE A 122 -4.12 -3.25 2.99
C ILE A 122 -4.04 -4.63 3.64
N GLU A 123 -5.17 -5.13 4.14
CA GLU A 123 -5.22 -6.46 4.74
C GLU A 123 -4.85 -7.53 3.71
N CYS A 124 -5.35 -7.41 2.48
CA CYS A 124 -5.02 -8.36 1.42
C CYS A 124 -3.53 -8.31 1.09
N VAL A 125 -2.95 -7.13 1.03
CA VAL A 125 -1.51 -7.01 0.78
C VAL A 125 -0.71 -7.66 1.90
N ASP A 126 -1.12 -7.44 3.15
CA ASP A 126 -0.44 -8.06 4.28
C ASP A 126 -0.42 -9.57 4.14
N ARG A 127 -1.56 -10.15 3.81
CA ARG A 127 -1.68 -11.60 3.66
C ARG A 127 -0.89 -12.11 2.44
N LEU A 128 -0.92 -11.35 1.35
CA LEU A 128 -0.13 -11.69 0.17
C LEU A 128 1.36 -11.75 0.50
N LEU A 129 1.84 -10.77 1.26
CA LEU A 129 3.25 -10.72 1.66
C LEU A 129 3.63 -11.89 2.56
N GLN A 130 2.66 -12.52 3.18
CA GLN A 130 2.90 -13.71 4.00
C GLN A 130 2.75 -15.00 3.20
N GLY A 131 2.62 -14.90 1.88
CA GLY A 131 2.60 -16.07 1.02
C GLY A 131 1.23 -16.66 0.78
N GLU A 132 0.17 -16.01 1.25
CA GLU A 132 -1.17 -16.52 1.01
C GLU A 132 -1.61 -16.23 -0.41
N LYS A 133 -2.41 -17.12 -0.95
CA LYS A 133 -3.05 -16.90 -2.24
C LYS A 133 -4.43 -16.35 -1.97
N LEU A 134 -4.76 -15.23 -2.60
CA LEU A 134 -5.99 -14.53 -2.32
C LEU A 134 -6.74 -14.26 -3.60
N LYS A 135 -8.06 -14.23 -3.47
CA LYS A 135 -8.91 -13.68 -4.51
C LYS A 135 -9.23 -12.24 -4.10
N PRO A 136 -8.73 -11.26 -4.84
CA PRO A 136 -8.91 -9.87 -4.42
C PRO A 136 -10.37 -9.44 -4.53
N PRO A 137 -10.81 -8.56 -3.62
CA PRO A 137 -12.16 -8.01 -3.72
C PRO A 137 -12.27 -7.04 -4.89
N LYS A 138 -13.50 -6.68 -5.21
CA LYS A 138 -13.76 -5.74 -6.30
C LYS A 138 -12.97 -4.45 -6.06
N GLY A 139 -12.37 -3.95 -7.13
CA GLY A 139 -11.62 -2.70 -7.08
C GLY A 139 -10.15 -2.87 -6.75
N LEU A 140 -9.74 -4.05 -6.33
CA LEU A 140 -8.34 -4.33 -6.01
C LEU A 140 -7.79 -5.36 -6.98
N GLN A 141 -6.65 -5.04 -7.57
CA GLN A 141 -5.90 -5.99 -8.37
C GLN A 141 -4.61 -6.30 -7.65
N LEU A 142 -4.30 -7.57 -7.47
CA LEU A 142 -3.05 -8.01 -6.87
C LEU A 142 -2.19 -8.63 -7.94
N PHE A 143 -0.89 -8.38 -7.84
CA PHE A 143 0.06 -8.84 -8.85
C PHE A 143 0.81 -10.06 -8.32
N VAL A 144 0.05 -11.14 -8.11
CA VAL A 144 0.64 -12.37 -7.59
C VAL A 144 1.23 -13.17 -8.73
N GLY A 145 2.27 -13.90 -8.42
CA GLY A 145 2.83 -14.82 -9.38
C GLY A 145 3.75 -14.18 -10.40
N VAL A 146 3.84 -12.87 -10.42
CA VAL A 146 4.68 -12.19 -11.39
C VAL A 146 6.13 -12.53 -11.16
N ASP A 147 6.52 -12.57 -9.90
CA ASP A 147 7.89 -12.81 -9.55
C ASP A 147 8.33 -14.23 -9.72
N GLU A 148 7.36 -15.12 -9.64
CA GLU A 148 7.66 -16.53 -9.68
C GLU A 148 8.13 -16.97 -11.03
N GLN A 149 7.85 -16.17 -12.01
CA GLN A 149 8.26 -16.45 -13.35
C GLN A 149 9.66 -15.98 -13.63
N GLY A 150 10.09 -15.06 -12.82
CA GLY A 150 11.38 -14.46 -13.03
C GLY A 150 12.49 -15.42 -12.78
#